data_fdf4479172df86ccb31ed5fbc773ee2e
#
_entry.id   fdf4479172df86ccb31ed5fbc773ee2e
#
_cell.length_a   1.000
_cell.length_b   1.000
_cell.length_c   1.000
_cell.angle_alpha   90.00
_cell.angle_beta   90.00
_cell.angle_gamma   90.00
#
_symmetry.space_group_name_H-M   'P 1'
#
loop_
_entity.id
_entity.type
_entity.pdbx_description
1 polymer ?
#
loop_
_entity_poly.entity_id
_entity_poly.type
_entity_poly.pdbx_seq_one_letter_code
_entity_poly.pdbx_strand_id
1 'polypeptide(L)'
;MGVLVSEGVAAFFAARRPRKDSPHTTAAYRCDVAGVVELLAGEVGRSVDELVVGDVTMSSLRAAFGVFADGHARSSVARAWSTWNQVLTFWVAQGWLAGNPMGGVARPRATPLVPKPLRGEDTPERLLSAVVSGGGRDPWPERDVLVVALGLVAGLRSAEMRGLSVGSLVGRRGEYRLHVVGKGSRDRSVPVESSLADIISVYVESCRVRFGVRLGRSSPLLLDRQGEAIGRGGLEYLVVSCFRRAGLHDRVPSGASLHALRHTFATRLAEDGATASEIMALLGHASLASSQNYIDATGRERRAAAAANRTYRVLGEIAGG
;
A
#
# COMPACT_ATOMS: atom_id res chain seq x y z
N MET A 1 -0.13 44.64 0.90
CA MET A 1 -0.75 43.59 1.71
C MET A 1 -0.28 42.26 1.13
N GLY A 2 0.39 41.43 1.92
CA GLY A 2 0.88 40.14 1.40
C GLY A 2 -0.24 39.10 1.34
N VAL A 3 -0.13 38.10 0.46
CA VAL A 3 -1.06 36.97 0.39
C VAL A 3 -0.97 36.15 1.68
N LEU A 4 -2.08 35.82 2.30
CA LEU A 4 -2.10 34.95 3.47
C LEU A 4 -1.70 33.52 3.09
N VAL A 5 -1.00 32.83 3.99
CA VAL A 5 -0.64 31.40 3.80
C VAL A 5 -1.87 30.55 3.61
N SER A 6 -2.95 30.80 4.37
CA SER A 6 -4.24 30.11 4.24
C SER A 6 -4.85 30.25 2.85
N GLU A 7 -4.82 31.45 2.27
CA GLU A 7 -5.28 31.72 0.89
C GLU A 7 -4.40 31.02 -0.15
N GLY A 8 -3.05 31.10 0.02
CA GLY A 8 -2.10 30.44 -0.86
C GLY A 8 -2.22 28.92 -0.86
N VAL A 9 -2.49 28.32 0.29
CA VAL A 9 -2.76 26.88 0.43
C VAL A 9 -4.09 26.51 -0.22
N ALA A 10 -5.14 27.32 -0.01
CA ALA A 10 -6.45 27.08 -0.63
C ALA A 10 -6.36 27.14 -2.16
N ALA A 11 -5.64 28.12 -2.70
CA ALA A 11 -5.38 28.26 -4.14
C ALA A 11 -4.62 27.06 -4.71
N PHE A 12 -3.59 26.58 -4.01
CA PHE A 12 -2.84 25.38 -4.40
C PHE A 12 -3.76 24.16 -4.52
N PHE A 13 -4.61 23.89 -3.51
CA PHE A 13 -5.54 22.76 -3.58
C PHE A 13 -6.62 22.95 -4.65
N ALA A 14 -7.06 24.17 -4.90
CA ALA A 14 -7.99 24.47 -5.99
C ALA A 14 -7.37 24.17 -7.36
N ALA A 15 -6.13 24.61 -7.59
CA ALA A 15 -5.37 24.34 -8.80
C ALA A 15 -5.08 22.85 -9.05
N ARG A 16 -5.10 22.03 -8.01
CA ARG A 16 -4.90 20.57 -8.12
C ARG A 16 -6.16 19.78 -8.50
N ARG A 17 -7.35 20.36 -8.45
CA ARG A 17 -8.61 19.66 -8.77
C ARG A 17 -8.58 18.87 -10.09
N PRO A 18 -8.01 19.42 -11.20
CA PRO A 18 -7.94 18.70 -12.48
C PRO A 18 -7.11 17.41 -12.44
N ARG A 19 -6.20 17.25 -11.46
CA ARG A 19 -5.38 16.04 -11.26
C ARG A 19 -6.18 14.85 -10.75
N LYS A 20 -7.41 15.08 -10.24
CA LYS A 20 -8.28 14.05 -9.65
C LYS A 20 -7.54 13.18 -8.61
N ASP A 21 -6.75 13.83 -7.76
CA ASP A 21 -6.07 13.15 -6.66
C ASP A 21 -7.08 12.40 -5.79
N SER A 22 -6.68 11.25 -5.24
CA SER A 22 -7.59 10.51 -4.36
C SER A 22 -7.91 11.32 -3.09
N PRO A 23 -9.11 11.16 -2.49
CA PRO A 23 -9.47 11.82 -1.22
C PRO A 23 -8.42 11.60 -0.13
N HIS A 24 -7.84 10.39 -0.04
CA HIS A 24 -6.77 10.08 0.91
C HIS A 24 -5.48 10.86 0.63
N THR A 25 -5.11 11.03 -0.63
CA THR A 25 -3.92 11.82 -1.02
C THR A 25 -4.13 13.28 -0.62
N THR A 26 -5.29 13.84 -0.93
CA THR A 26 -5.64 15.22 -0.60
C THR A 26 -5.67 15.43 0.92
N ALA A 27 -6.27 14.50 1.68
CA ALA A 27 -6.30 14.57 3.14
C ALA A 27 -4.89 14.51 3.74
N ALA A 28 -4.03 13.60 3.25
CA ALA A 28 -2.64 13.50 3.71
C ALA A 28 -1.86 14.81 3.45
N TYR A 29 -2.02 15.40 2.26
CA TYR A 29 -1.38 16.67 1.92
C TYR A 29 -1.89 17.82 2.81
N ARG A 30 -3.18 17.87 3.10
CA ARG A 30 -3.74 18.86 4.03
C ARG A 30 -3.17 18.73 5.44
N CYS A 31 -3.06 17.51 5.95
CA CYS A 31 -2.43 17.27 7.26
C CYS A 31 -0.95 17.69 7.26
N ASP A 32 -0.20 17.33 6.21
CA ASP A 32 1.22 17.72 6.09
C ASP A 32 1.40 19.24 6.05
N VAL A 33 0.51 19.94 5.35
CA VAL A 33 0.55 21.41 5.26
C VAL A 33 0.19 22.02 6.61
N ALA A 34 -0.93 21.60 7.21
CA ALA A 34 -1.41 22.15 8.47
C ALA A 34 -0.36 22.01 9.59
N GLY A 35 0.22 20.80 9.76
CA GLY A 35 1.22 20.57 10.79
C GLY A 35 2.46 21.43 10.69
N VAL A 36 2.91 21.74 9.45
CA VAL A 36 4.06 22.64 9.25
C VAL A 36 3.65 24.10 9.37
N VAL A 37 2.43 24.51 8.98
CA VAL A 37 1.91 25.88 9.15
C VAL A 37 1.86 26.28 10.62
N GLU A 38 1.40 25.41 11.50
CA GLU A 38 1.37 25.66 12.95
C GLU A 38 2.78 25.93 13.50
N LEU A 39 3.76 25.16 13.07
CA LEU A 39 5.16 25.34 13.49
C LEU A 39 5.77 26.60 12.90
N LEU A 40 5.46 26.95 11.64
CA LEU A 40 5.88 28.21 11.03
C LEU A 40 5.31 29.41 11.77
N ALA A 41 4.05 29.38 12.14
CA ALA A 41 3.39 30.45 12.91
C ALA A 41 4.10 30.69 14.26
N GLY A 42 4.43 29.57 14.96
CA GLY A 42 5.19 29.65 16.21
C GLY A 42 6.62 30.22 16.01
N GLU A 43 7.32 29.81 14.96
CA GLU A 43 8.67 30.30 14.65
C GLU A 43 8.71 31.79 14.30
N VAL A 44 7.70 32.27 13.57
CA VAL A 44 7.58 33.67 13.14
C VAL A 44 6.97 34.56 14.24
N GLY A 45 6.38 33.97 15.26
CA GLY A 45 5.69 34.72 16.35
C GLY A 45 4.37 35.37 15.90
N ARG A 46 3.66 34.73 14.95
CA ARG A 46 2.32 35.16 14.46
C ARG A 46 1.29 34.08 14.68
N SER A 47 0.01 34.47 14.67
CA SER A 47 -1.06 33.48 14.57
C SER A 47 -1.09 32.85 13.17
N VAL A 48 -1.67 31.64 13.06
CA VAL A 48 -1.82 30.93 11.77
C VAL A 48 -2.59 31.78 10.75
N ASP A 49 -3.60 32.52 11.22
CA ASP A 49 -4.48 33.33 10.37
C ASP A 49 -3.80 34.63 9.87
N GLU A 50 -2.72 35.09 10.53
CA GLU A 50 -1.98 36.28 10.17
C GLU A 50 -0.70 35.97 9.38
N LEU A 51 -0.37 34.69 9.22
CA LEU A 51 0.84 34.28 8.52
C LEU A 51 0.71 34.60 7.03
N VAL A 52 1.68 35.35 6.50
CA VAL A 52 1.73 35.71 5.08
C VAL A 52 2.78 34.89 4.33
N VAL A 53 2.61 34.75 3.01
CA VAL A 53 3.51 33.99 2.14
C VAL A 53 4.97 34.49 2.27
N GLY A 54 5.17 35.79 2.50
CA GLY A 54 6.49 36.37 2.70
C GLY A 54 7.21 35.93 3.98
N ASP A 55 6.49 35.44 4.99
CA ASP A 55 7.06 34.90 6.22
C ASP A 55 7.66 33.48 6.02
N VAL A 56 7.28 32.83 4.93
CA VAL A 56 7.74 31.47 4.59
C VAL A 56 9.10 31.53 3.91
N THR A 57 10.11 31.75 4.71
CA THR A 57 11.51 31.86 4.31
C THR A 57 12.24 30.53 4.43
N MET A 58 13.45 30.45 3.88
CA MET A 58 14.32 29.29 4.07
C MET A 58 14.63 29.03 5.55
N SER A 59 14.81 30.08 6.34
CA SER A 59 15.11 29.98 7.78
C SER A 59 13.93 29.44 8.55
N SER A 60 12.75 30.07 8.39
CA SER A 60 11.53 29.63 9.10
C SER A 60 11.11 28.22 8.73
N LEU A 61 11.24 27.83 7.44
CA LEU A 61 10.99 26.45 7.00
C LEU A 61 11.97 25.45 7.61
N ARG A 62 13.25 25.79 7.66
CA ARG A 62 14.27 24.92 8.24
C ARG A 62 13.99 24.66 9.72
N ALA A 63 13.65 25.68 10.48
CA ALA A 63 13.29 25.56 11.89
C ALA A 63 12.01 24.72 12.06
N ALA A 64 10.93 25.04 11.34
CA ALA A 64 9.66 24.31 11.39
C ALA A 64 9.82 22.83 11.01
N PHE A 65 10.59 22.53 9.95
CA PHE A 65 10.85 21.12 9.57
C PHE A 65 11.77 20.39 10.56
N GLY A 66 12.65 21.10 11.26
CA GLY A 66 13.43 20.54 12.37
C GLY A 66 12.51 20.00 13.46
N VAL A 67 11.63 20.85 13.98
CA VAL A 67 10.65 20.48 15.01
C VAL A 67 9.67 19.41 14.50
N PHE A 68 9.20 19.53 13.25
CA PHE A 68 8.31 18.53 12.66
C PHE A 68 8.98 17.14 12.59
N ALA A 69 10.27 17.09 12.33
CA ALA A 69 11.01 15.84 12.22
C ALA A 69 11.17 15.12 13.56
N ASP A 70 11.23 15.83 14.69
CA ASP A 70 11.36 15.24 16.03
C ASP A 70 10.12 14.41 16.42
N GLY A 71 8.93 14.85 15.96
CA GLY A 71 7.65 14.18 16.29
C GLY A 71 7.16 13.18 15.23
N HIS A 72 7.86 13.03 14.11
CA HIS A 72 7.31 12.28 12.97
C HIS A 72 8.27 11.25 12.39
N ALA A 73 7.72 10.13 11.88
CA ALA A 73 8.50 9.14 11.16
C ALA A 73 9.13 9.74 9.90
N ARG A 74 10.35 9.28 9.55
CA ARG A 74 11.10 9.75 8.37
C ARG A 74 10.28 9.79 7.08
N SER A 75 9.41 8.80 6.85
CA SER A 75 8.52 8.75 5.67
C SER A 75 7.48 9.86 5.67
N SER A 76 6.95 10.24 6.84
CA SER A 76 6.02 11.36 6.99
C SER A 76 6.72 12.69 6.75
N VAL A 77 7.92 12.87 7.28
CA VAL A 77 8.74 14.05 7.03
C VAL A 77 9.07 14.19 5.54
N ALA A 78 9.46 13.08 4.88
CA ALA A 78 9.74 13.09 3.43
C ALA A 78 8.50 13.43 2.59
N ARG A 79 7.31 12.96 3.01
CA ARG A 79 6.05 13.31 2.36
C ARG A 79 5.71 14.79 2.56
N ALA A 80 5.77 15.29 3.79
CA ALA A 80 5.54 16.70 4.11
C ALA A 80 6.50 17.60 3.33
N TRP A 81 7.77 17.24 3.27
CA TRP A 81 8.76 17.95 2.46
C TRP A 81 8.35 18.03 0.98
N SER A 82 7.93 16.90 0.42
CA SER A 82 7.48 16.84 -0.99
C SER A 82 6.20 17.65 -1.23
N THR A 83 5.28 17.65 -0.28
CA THR A 83 4.04 18.43 -0.32
C THR A 83 4.36 19.92 -0.30
N TRP A 84 5.19 20.38 0.64
CA TRP A 84 5.60 21.77 0.74
C TRP A 84 6.39 22.24 -0.47
N ASN A 85 7.27 21.41 -0.99
CA ASN A 85 7.99 21.75 -2.24
C ASN A 85 7.01 22.01 -3.39
N GLN A 86 5.91 21.26 -3.50
CA GLN A 86 4.87 21.49 -4.51
C GLN A 86 4.08 22.78 -4.23
N VAL A 87 3.73 23.06 -2.98
CA VAL A 87 3.03 24.29 -2.57
C VAL A 87 3.86 25.51 -2.93
N LEU A 88 5.12 25.52 -2.54
CA LEU A 88 6.01 26.65 -2.76
C LEU A 88 6.38 26.83 -4.25
N THR A 89 6.55 25.74 -4.99
CA THR A 89 6.71 25.82 -6.45
C THR A 89 5.48 26.46 -7.10
N PHE A 90 4.27 26.14 -6.62
CA PHE A 90 3.05 26.77 -7.08
C PHE A 90 3.03 28.27 -6.73
N TRP A 91 3.43 28.67 -5.51
CA TRP A 91 3.47 30.07 -5.11
C TRP A 91 4.50 30.88 -5.91
N VAL A 92 5.65 30.28 -6.27
CA VAL A 92 6.60 30.91 -7.19
C VAL A 92 5.96 31.12 -8.57
N ALA A 93 5.23 30.13 -9.09
CA ALA A 93 4.53 30.24 -10.38
C ALA A 93 3.41 31.30 -10.36
N GLN A 94 2.84 31.62 -9.19
CA GLN A 94 1.88 32.71 -9.01
C GLN A 94 2.56 34.09 -8.82
N GLY A 95 3.89 34.14 -8.78
CA GLY A 95 4.63 35.38 -8.52
C GLY A 95 4.58 35.85 -7.04
N TRP A 96 4.11 35.02 -6.12
CA TRP A 96 4.02 35.36 -4.69
C TRP A 96 5.36 35.19 -3.95
N LEU A 97 6.26 34.38 -4.50
CA LEU A 97 7.64 34.22 -4.05
C LEU A 97 8.60 34.37 -5.23
N ALA A 98 9.76 34.97 -4.99
CA ALA A 98 10.81 35.10 -5.98
C ALA A 98 11.53 33.77 -6.30
N GLY A 99 11.50 32.81 -5.37
CA GLY A 99 12.11 31.49 -5.52
C GLY A 99 11.60 30.51 -4.48
N ASN A 100 11.78 29.22 -4.73
CA ASN A 100 11.33 28.18 -3.82
C ASN A 100 12.32 27.95 -2.67
N PRO A 101 11.98 28.33 -1.42
CA PRO A 101 12.89 28.23 -0.28
C PRO A 101 13.16 26.79 0.18
N MET A 102 12.42 25.78 -0.32
CA MET A 102 12.65 24.36 0.03
C MET A 102 14.03 23.84 -0.39
N GLY A 103 14.71 24.51 -1.32
CA GLY A 103 16.08 24.17 -1.69
C GLY A 103 17.08 24.21 -0.53
N GLY A 104 16.81 25.02 0.51
CA GLY A 104 17.63 25.10 1.71
C GLY A 104 17.17 24.19 2.87
N VAL A 105 16.06 23.45 2.71
CA VAL A 105 15.56 22.48 3.70
C VAL A 105 16.04 21.09 3.33
N ALA A 106 16.78 20.43 4.22
CA ALA A 106 17.33 19.11 3.96
C ALA A 106 16.21 18.10 3.68
N ARG A 107 16.28 17.46 2.51
CA ARG A 107 15.35 16.40 2.14
C ARG A 107 15.71 15.11 2.86
N PRO A 108 14.80 14.48 3.61
CA PRO A 108 15.07 13.18 4.20
C PRO A 108 15.43 12.15 3.13
N ARG A 109 16.51 11.41 3.34
CA ARG A 109 16.88 10.31 2.43
C ARG A 109 15.78 9.26 2.43
N ALA A 110 15.39 8.79 1.25
CA ALA A 110 14.44 7.70 1.12
C ALA A 110 15.02 6.45 1.83
N THR A 111 14.25 5.89 2.75
CA THR A 111 14.57 4.56 3.29
C THR A 111 14.15 3.54 2.24
N PRO A 112 15.01 2.60 1.85
CA PRO A 112 14.61 1.51 0.96
C PRO A 112 13.38 0.80 1.51
N LEU A 113 12.40 0.55 0.65
CA LEU A 113 11.23 -0.25 1.01
C LEU A 113 11.69 -1.70 1.18
N VAL A 114 11.85 -2.13 2.42
CA VAL A 114 12.06 -3.54 2.74
C VAL A 114 10.71 -4.23 2.74
N PRO A 115 10.51 -5.30 1.93
CA PRO A 115 9.32 -6.11 1.99
C PRO A 115 9.08 -6.65 3.40
N LYS A 116 7.83 -6.67 3.82
CA LYS A 116 7.39 -7.17 5.13
C LYS A 116 6.43 -8.35 4.96
N PRO A 117 6.91 -9.51 4.47
CA PRO A 117 6.09 -10.71 4.39
C PRO A 117 5.73 -11.23 5.78
N LEU A 118 4.82 -12.18 5.84
CA LEU A 118 4.55 -12.95 7.05
C LEU A 118 5.82 -13.67 7.51
N ARG A 119 6.03 -13.74 8.80
CA ARG A 119 7.17 -14.45 9.37
C ARG A 119 6.87 -15.94 9.46
N GLY A 120 7.85 -16.76 9.11
CA GLY A 120 7.71 -18.23 9.08
C GLY A 120 7.14 -18.72 7.76
N GLU A 121 7.83 -19.69 7.18
CA GLU A 121 7.55 -20.23 5.84
C GLU A 121 6.18 -20.89 5.75
N ASP A 122 5.75 -21.59 6.81
CA ASP A 122 4.49 -22.30 6.94
C ASP A 122 3.28 -21.41 7.30
N THR A 123 3.50 -20.13 7.58
CA THR A 123 2.47 -19.23 8.11
C THR A 123 1.26 -19.05 7.18
N PRO A 124 1.42 -18.90 5.85
CA PRO A 124 0.29 -18.79 4.93
C PRO A 124 -0.63 -20.03 4.94
N GLU A 125 -0.04 -21.22 4.93
CA GLU A 125 -0.76 -22.49 4.93
C GLU A 125 -1.49 -22.72 6.25
N ARG A 126 -0.82 -22.43 7.37
CA ARG A 126 -1.43 -22.50 8.71
C ARG A 126 -2.58 -21.52 8.87
N LEU A 127 -2.43 -20.29 8.32
CA LEU A 127 -3.51 -19.31 8.34
C LEU A 127 -4.72 -19.81 7.55
N LEU A 128 -4.53 -20.29 6.31
CA LEU A 128 -5.61 -20.85 5.50
C LEU A 128 -6.30 -22.03 6.19
N SER A 129 -5.53 -22.98 6.75
CA SER A 129 -6.09 -24.13 7.47
C SER A 129 -6.92 -23.71 8.69
N ALA A 130 -6.45 -22.70 9.44
CA ALA A 130 -7.15 -22.21 10.61
C ALA A 130 -8.46 -21.47 10.27
N VAL A 131 -8.48 -20.68 9.18
CA VAL A 131 -9.69 -19.94 8.81
C VAL A 131 -10.79 -20.83 8.21
N VAL A 132 -10.43 -21.96 7.59
CA VAL A 132 -11.40 -22.96 7.11
C VAL A 132 -12.25 -23.52 8.25
N SER A 133 -11.64 -23.76 9.41
CA SER A 133 -12.36 -24.30 10.59
C SER A 133 -13.40 -23.33 11.18
N GLY A 134 -13.39 -22.07 10.72
CA GLY A 134 -14.25 -21.02 11.24
C GLY A 134 -13.90 -20.62 12.67
N GLY A 135 -14.75 -19.82 13.27
CA GLY A 135 -14.59 -19.42 14.69
C GLY A 135 -15.24 -18.08 14.98
N GLY A 136 -15.46 -17.81 16.29
CA GLY A 136 -16.11 -16.59 16.75
C GLY A 136 -17.64 -16.73 16.90
N ARG A 137 -18.29 -15.61 17.22
CA ARG A 137 -19.72 -15.55 17.56
C ARG A 137 -20.65 -15.74 16.34
N ASP A 138 -20.15 -15.37 15.16
CA ASP A 138 -20.85 -15.43 13.88
C ASP A 138 -19.85 -15.83 12.80
N PRO A 139 -19.54 -17.14 12.68
CA PRO A 139 -18.52 -17.62 11.76
C PRO A 139 -18.97 -17.48 10.30
N TRP A 140 -18.05 -17.03 9.46
CA TRP A 140 -18.24 -17.00 8.01
C TRP A 140 -16.92 -17.41 7.32
N PRO A 141 -16.57 -18.71 7.43
CA PRO A 141 -15.29 -19.21 6.95
C PRO A 141 -15.10 -19.00 5.45
N GLU A 142 -16.16 -19.12 4.63
CA GLU A 142 -16.09 -18.93 3.19
C GLU A 142 -15.58 -17.52 2.82
N ARG A 143 -16.04 -16.48 3.54
CA ARG A 143 -15.57 -15.11 3.36
C ARG A 143 -14.12 -14.96 3.84
N ASP A 144 -13.83 -15.47 5.01
CA ASP A 144 -12.54 -15.32 5.65
C ASP A 144 -11.44 -16.01 4.80
N VAL A 145 -11.72 -17.22 4.30
CA VAL A 145 -10.85 -17.96 3.36
C VAL A 145 -10.65 -17.15 2.07
N LEU A 146 -11.73 -16.65 1.47
CA LEU A 146 -11.62 -15.87 0.23
C LEU A 146 -10.74 -14.62 0.41
N VAL A 147 -10.93 -13.86 1.48
CA VAL A 147 -10.15 -12.63 1.74
C VAL A 147 -8.67 -12.95 1.92
N VAL A 148 -8.34 -13.98 2.69
CA VAL A 148 -6.96 -14.43 2.90
C VAL A 148 -6.35 -14.93 1.58
N ALA A 149 -7.09 -15.74 0.81
CA ALA A 149 -6.64 -16.24 -0.48
C ALA A 149 -6.38 -15.11 -1.50
N LEU A 150 -7.28 -14.12 -1.61
CA LEU A 150 -7.07 -12.95 -2.49
C LEU A 150 -5.77 -12.20 -2.16
N GLY A 151 -5.38 -12.15 -0.89
CA GLY A 151 -4.11 -11.56 -0.47
C GLY A 151 -2.90 -12.42 -0.81
N LEU A 152 -2.97 -13.73 -0.56
CA LEU A 152 -1.85 -14.66 -0.64
C LEU A 152 -1.58 -15.20 -2.05
N VAL A 153 -2.61 -15.32 -2.92
CA VAL A 153 -2.45 -15.94 -4.25
C VAL A 153 -2.75 -15.00 -5.43
N ALA A 154 -3.38 -13.85 -5.17
CA ALA A 154 -3.59 -12.82 -6.18
C ALA A 154 -2.91 -11.48 -5.83
N GLY A 155 -2.35 -11.35 -4.64
CA GLY A 155 -1.57 -10.20 -4.19
C GLY A 155 -2.33 -8.88 -4.21
N LEU A 156 -3.64 -8.88 -3.97
CA LEU A 156 -4.47 -7.68 -4.09
C LEU A 156 -4.25 -6.69 -2.95
N ARG A 157 -4.34 -5.39 -3.28
CA ARG A 157 -4.38 -4.31 -2.28
C ARG A 157 -5.76 -4.25 -1.62
N SER A 158 -5.85 -3.71 -0.40
CA SER A 158 -7.13 -3.49 0.31
C SER A 158 -8.17 -2.77 -0.56
N ALA A 159 -7.78 -1.71 -1.26
CA ALA A 159 -8.69 -0.98 -2.14
C ALA A 159 -9.13 -1.81 -3.35
N GLU A 160 -8.24 -2.61 -3.90
CA GLU A 160 -8.51 -3.51 -5.03
C GLU A 160 -9.49 -4.62 -4.62
N MET A 161 -9.26 -5.27 -3.46
CA MET A 161 -10.18 -6.27 -2.92
C MET A 161 -11.58 -5.72 -2.74
N ARG A 162 -11.72 -4.53 -2.16
CA ARG A 162 -13.01 -3.86 -1.92
C ARG A 162 -13.69 -3.40 -3.21
N GLY A 163 -12.93 -3.18 -4.26
CA GLY A 163 -13.43 -2.80 -5.59
C GLY A 163 -13.84 -3.98 -6.46
N LEU A 164 -13.62 -5.23 -6.03
CA LEU A 164 -14.04 -6.38 -6.80
C LEU A 164 -15.57 -6.51 -6.83
N SER A 165 -16.10 -6.86 -7.99
CA SER A 165 -17.47 -7.34 -8.18
C SER A 165 -17.48 -8.85 -8.44
N VAL A 166 -18.63 -9.47 -8.34
CA VAL A 166 -18.80 -10.89 -8.73
C VAL A 166 -18.37 -11.13 -10.18
N GLY A 167 -18.60 -10.14 -11.07
CA GLY A 167 -18.18 -10.18 -12.46
C GLY A 167 -16.70 -9.92 -12.71
N SER A 168 -15.92 -9.61 -11.67
CA SER A 168 -14.46 -9.44 -11.80
C SER A 168 -13.74 -10.75 -12.10
N LEU A 169 -14.30 -11.89 -11.71
CA LEU A 169 -13.82 -13.19 -12.18
C LEU A 169 -14.33 -13.44 -13.60
N VAL A 170 -13.41 -13.61 -14.52
CA VAL A 170 -13.70 -13.86 -15.94
C VAL A 170 -12.92 -15.06 -16.47
N GLY A 171 -13.38 -15.65 -17.57
CA GLY A 171 -12.75 -16.81 -18.18
C GLY A 171 -13.48 -18.11 -17.89
N ARG A 172 -12.83 -19.23 -18.19
CA ARG A 172 -13.31 -20.60 -18.01
C ARG A 172 -12.28 -21.41 -17.22
N ARG A 173 -12.67 -22.60 -16.80
CA ARG A 173 -11.77 -23.51 -16.05
C ARG A 173 -10.43 -23.69 -16.77
N GLY A 174 -9.34 -23.45 -16.05
CA GLY A 174 -7.98 -23.45 -16.56
C GLY A 174 -7.50 -22.12 -17.16
N GLU A 175 -8.39 -21.13 -17.35
CA GLU A 175 -8.06 -19.82 -17.94
C GLU A 175 -8.68 -18.65 -17.16
N TYR A 176 -8.95 -18.85 -15.87
CA TYR A 176 -9.56 -17.80 -15.05
C TYR A 176 -8.62 -16.62 -14.82
N ARG A 177 -9.22 -15.44 -14.76
CA ARG A 177 -8.51 -14.18 -14.47
C ARG A 177 -9.39 -13.30 -13.59
N LEU A 178 -8.77 -12.61 -12.65
CA LEU A 178 -9.39 -11.52 -11.91
C LEU A 178 -9.10 -10.21 -12.60
N HIS A 179 -10.14 -9.53 -13.06
CA HIS A 179 -10.05 -8.15 -13.52
C HIS A 179 -10.02 -7.21 -12.32
N VAL A 180 -8.92 -6.46 -12.19
CA VAL A 180 -8.63 -5.63 -11.02
C VAL A 180 -8.42 -4.19 -11.44
N VAL A 181 -9.26 -3.29 -10.94
CA VAL A 181 -9.13 -1.85 -11.17
C VAL A 181 -8.15 -1.26 -10.15
N GLY A 182 -7.04 -0.76 -10.63
CA GLY A 182 -5.97 -0.18 -9.82
C GLY A 182 -6.08 1.34 -9.64
N LYS A 183 -5.12 1.90 -8.91
CA LYS A 183 -5.01 3.36 -8.71
C LYS A 183 -4.81 4.08 -10.05
N GLY A 184 -5.62 5.11 -10.30
CA GLY A 184 -5.57 5.90 -11.53
C GLY A 184 -6.15 5.20 -12.75
N SER A 185 -7.15 4.31 -12.54
CA SER A 185 -7.82 3.53 -13.61
C SER A 185 -6.85 2.67 -14.41
N ARG A 186 -5.78 2.21 -13.78
CA ARG A 186 -4.87 1.23 -14.39
C ARG A 186 -5.40 -0.16 -14.09
N ASP A 187 -6.11 -0.70 -15.04
CA ASP A 187 -6.67 -2.04 -14.95
C ASP A 187 -5.59 -3.08 -15.22
N ARG A 188 -5.65 -4.18 -14.50
CA ARG A 188 -4.85 -5.36 -14.78
C ARG A 188 -5.68 -6.63 -14.66
N SER A 189 -5.23 -7.63 -15.35
CA SER A 189 -5.80 -8.97 -15.28
C SER A 189 -4.81 -9.89 -14.57
N VAL A 190 -5.22 -10.45 -13.42
CA VAL A 190 -4.40 -11.37 -12.64
C VAL A 190 -4.86 -12.78 -12.97
N PRO A 191 -4.02 -13.64 -13.59
CA PRO A 191 -4.33 -15.05 -13.79
C PRO A 191 -4.55 -15.73 -12.43
N VAL A 192 -5.55 -16.58 -12.33
CA VAL A 192 -5.85 -17.31 -11.10
C VAL A 192 -6.21 -18.76 -11.43
N GLU A 193 -5.85 -19.65 -10.53
CA GLU A 193 -6.17 -21.06 -10.64
C GLU A 193 -7.65 -21.35 -10.38
N SER A 194 -8.11 -22.49 -10.89
CA SER A 194 -9.51 -22.94 -10.72
C SER A 194 -9.91 -23.05 -9.26
N SER A 195 -8.99 -23.41 -8.37
CA SER A 195 -9.23 -23.48 -6.93
C SER A 195 -9.68 -22.15 -6.32
N LEU A 196 -9.13 -21.02 -6.74
CA LEU A 196 -9.60 -19.71 -6.29
C LEU A 196 -10.98 -19.37 -6.85
N ALA A 197 -11.25 -19.73 -8.10
CA ALA A 197 -12.58 -19.56 -8.70
C ALA A 197 -13.65 -20.40 -7.96
N ASP A 198 -13.31 -21.61 -7.56
CA ASP A 198 -14.17 -22.48 -6.78
C ASP A 198 -14.46 -21.87 -5.38
N ILE A 199 -13.43 -21.31 -4.69
CA ILE A 199 -13.59 -20.58 -3.42
C ILE A 199 -14.52 -19.38 -3.59
N ILE A 200 -14.37 -18.60 -4.67
CA ILE A 200 -15.26 -17.47 -4.96
C ILE A 200 -16.70 -17.97 -5.13
N SER A 201 -16.91 -19.05 -5.84
CA SER A 201 -18.25 -19.62 -6.09
C SER A 201 -18.92 -20.12 -4.79
N VAL A 202 -18.17 -20.81 -3.93
CA VAL A 202 -18.63 -21.26 -2.61
C VAL A 202 -19.00 -20.05 -1.73
N TYR A 203 -18.18 -19.02 -1.73
CA TYR A 203 -18.47 -17.79 -0.99
C TYR A 203 -19.73 -17.08 -1.52
N VAL A 204 -19.87 -16.91 -2.82
CA VAL A 204 -21.06 -16.27 -3.44
C VAL A 204 -22.33 -17.05 -3.07
N GLU A 205 -22.28 -18.38 -3.06
CA GLU A 205 -23.39 -19.21 -2.60
C GLU A 205 -23.67 -19.04 -1.10
N SER A 206 -22.63 -18.93 -0.27
CA SER A 206 -22.80 -18.64 1.16
C SER A 206 -23.48 -17.29 1.41
N CYS A 207 -23.21 -16.27 0.56
CA CYS A 207 -23.92 -14.99 0.60
C CYS A 207 -25.42 -15.17 0.32
N ARG A 208 -25.78 -15.99 -0.67
CA ARG A 208 -27.17 -16.30 -1.00
C ARG A 208 -27.90 -16.95 0.17
N VAL A 209 -27.25 -17.92 0.81
CA VAL A 209 -27.81 -18.60 1.99
C VAL A 209 -27.97 -17.64 3.17
N ARG A 210 -26.95 -16.78 3.42
CA ARG A 210 -26.92 -15.91 4.57
C ARG A 210 -27.87 -14.72 4.49
N PHE A 211 -28.03 -14.13 3.31
CA PHE A 211 -28.80 -12.90 3.11
C PHE A 211 -30.09 -13.10 2.33
N GLY A 212 -30.35 -14.30 1.78
CA GLY A 212 -31.50 -14.54 0.92
C GLY A 212 -31.45 -13.82 -0.42
N VAL A 213 -30.29 -13.21 -0.80
CA VAL A 213 -30.14 -12.39 -1.99
C VAL A 213 -29.17 -13.04 -2.98
N ARG A 214 -29.56 -13.08 -4.25
CA ARG A 214 -28.69 -13.52 -5.33
C ARG A 214 -27.83 -12.35 -5.82
N LEU A 215 -26.51 -12.48 -5.70
CA LEU A 215 -25.56 -11.49 -6.19
C LEU A 215 -25.48 -11.53 -7.72
N GLY A 216 -25.66 -10.38 -8.35
CA GLY A 216 -25.45 -10.20 -9.79
C GLY A 216 -23.98 -9.91 -10.12
N ARG A 217 -23.64 -9.88 -11.42
CA ARG A 217 -22.26 -9.62 -11.88
C ARG A 217 -21.69 -8.27 -11.40
N SER A 218 -22.53 -7.24 -11.27
CA SER A 218 -22.15 -5.91 -10.80
C SER A 218 -22.15 -5.76 -9.28
N SER A 219 -22.68 -6.75 -8.54
CA SER A 219 -22.70 -6.71 -7.08
C SER A 219 -21.27 -6.73 -6.51
N PRO A 220 -21.00 -6.00 -5.42
CA PRO A 220 -19.73 -6.10 -4.71
C PRO A 220 -19.42 -7.57 -4.37
N LEU A 221 -18.18 -8.01 -4.61
CA LEU A 221 -17.79 -9.36 -4.29
C LEU A 221 -17.70 -9.58 -2.78
N LEU A 222 -17.06 -8.66 -2.04
CA LEU A 222 -16.83 -8.81 -0.61
C LEU A 222 -17.87 -8.03 0.19
N LEU A 223 -18.67 -8.75 1.00
CA LEU A 223 -19.70 -8.19 1.84
C LEU A 223 -19.30 -8.20 3.32
N ASP A 224 -19.82 -7.23 4.06
CA ASP A 224 -19.78 -7.22 5.52
C ASP A 224 -20.88 -8.11 6.14
N ARG A 225 -21.08 -8.03 7.45
CA ARG A 225 -22.10 -8.83 8.15
C ARG A 225 -23.53 -8.37 7.92
N GLN A 226 -23.71 -7.16 7.42
CA GLN A 226 -24.99 -6.56 7.07
C GLN A 226 -25.39 -6.86 5.61
N GLY A 227 -24.50 -7.46 4.82
CA GLY A 227 -24.73 -7.71 3.39
C GLY A 227 -24.36 -6.54 2.50
N GLU A 228 -23.72 -5.51 3.05
CA GLU A 228 -23.23 -4.35 2.33
C GLU A 228 -21.77 -4.52 1.89
N ALA A 229 -21.34 -3.70 0.93
CA ALA A 229 -19.95 -3.72 0.49
C ALA A 229 -18.97 -3.50 1.67
N ILE A 230 -18.00 -4.40 1.83
CA ILE A 230 -17.09 -4.32 2.98
C ILE A 230 -16.26 -3.03 2.97
N GLY A 231 -16.30 -2.28 4.07
CA GLY A 231 -15.51 -1.08 4.28
C GLY A 231 -14.03 -1.41 4.59
N ARG A 232 -13.16 -0.38 4.52
CA ARG A 232 -11.72 -0.53 4.81
C ARG A 232 -11.46 -1.07 6.21
N GLY A 233 -12.12 -0.49 7.22
CA GLY A 233 -11.97 -0.92 8.62
C GLY A 233 -12.48 -2.34 8.84
N GLY A 234 -13.60 -2.71 8.21
CA GLY A 234 -14.16 -4.06 8.26
C GLY A 234 -13.23 -5.11 7.67
N LEU A 235 -12.63 -4.83 6.51
CA LEU A 235 -11.67 -5.73 5.87
C LEU A 235 -10.39 -5.90 6.71
N GLU A 236 -9.85 -4.81 7.25
CA GLU A 236 -8.66 -4.86 8.12
C GLU A 236 -8.96 -5.64 9.41
N TYR A 237 -10.09 -5.36 10.06
CA TYR A 237 -10.51 -6.08 11.26
C TYR A 237 -10.70 -7.58 11.00
N LEU A 238 -11.28 -7.96 9.84
CA LEU A 238 -11.46 -9.34 9.44
C LEU A 238 -10.10 -10.06 9.38
N VAL A 239 -9.13 -9.50 8.68
CA VAL A 239 -7.81 -10.13 8.52
C VAL A 239 -7.06 -10.22 9.86
N VAL A 240 -7.09 -9.16 10.67
CA VAL A 240 -6.53 -9.19 12.03
C VAL A 240 -7.17 -10.28 12.88
N SER A 241 -8.50 -10.43 12.77
CA SER A 241 -9.25 -11.48 13.49
C SER A 241 -8.87 -12.89 13.01
N CYS A 242 -8.62 -13.08 11.71
CA CYS A 242 -8.13 -14.35 11.16
C CYS A 242 -6.77 -14.72 11.77
N PHE A 243 -5.82 -13.79 11.79
CA PHE A 243 -4.51 -14.03 12.42
C PHE A 243 -4.60 -14.35 13.90
N ARG A 244 -5.46 -13.62 14.64
CA ARG A 244 -5.66 -13.84 16.07
C ARG A 244 -6.24 -15.22 16.35
N ARG A 245 -7.28 -15.64 15.58
CA ARG A 245 -7.91 -16.98 15.72
C ARG A 245 -6.93 -18.10 15.37
N ALA A 246 -6.07 -17.86 14.40
CA ALA A 246 -5.04 -18.82 14.01
C ALA A 246 -3.85 -18.90 15.00
N GLY A 247 -3.80 -18.02 16.02
CA GLY A 247 -2.64 -17.93 16.92
C GLY A 247 -1.36 -17.45 16.23
N LEU A 248 -1.50 -16.66 15.15
CA LEU A 248 -0.39 -16.22 14.29
C LEU A 248 -0.17 -14.70 14.32
N HIS A 249 -0.72 -14.01 15.32
CA HIS A 249 -0.64 -12.54 15.43
C HIS A 249 0.80 -12.02 15.60
N ASP A 250 1.69 -12.80 16.22
CA ASP A 250 3.11 -12.52 16.39
C ASP A 250 3.92 -12.64 15.07
N ARG A 251 3.38 -13.36 14.08
CA ARG A 251 4.00 -13.55 12.77
C ARG A 251 3.68 -12.46 11.76
N VAL A 252 2.80 -11.53 12.13
CA VAL A 252 2.42 -10.38 11.29
C VAL A 252 3.28 -9.18 11.64
N PRO A 253 3.96 -8.56 10.67
CA PRO A 253 4.66 -7.30 10.91
C PRO A 253 3.68 -6.21 11.40
N SER A 254 4.11 -5.42 12.40
CA SER A 254 3.27 -4.37 13.01
C SER A 254 2.67 -3.43 11.95
N GLY A 255 1.35 -3.22 12.04
CA GLY A 255 0.60 -2.30 11.17
C GLY A 255 0.46 -2.74 9.71
N ALA A 256 0.71 -4.02 9.38
CA ALA A 256 0.80 -4.46 7.99
C ALA A 256 -0.05 -5.69 7.62
N SER A 257 -1.16 -5.99 8.34
CA SER A 257 -1.91 -7.24 8.20
C SER A 257 -2.27 -7.62 6.76
N LEU A 258 -3.04 -6.79 6.06
CA LEU A 258 -3.37 -7.01 4.63
C LEU A 258 -2.15 -6.84 3.71
N HIS A 259 -1.28 -5.88 4.02
CA HIS A 259 -0.07 -5.68 3.24
C HIS A 259 0.91 -6.84 3.37
N ALA A 260 0.98 -7.50 4.55
CA ALA A 260 1.83 -8.65 4.76
C ALA A 260 1.41 -9.85 3.89
N LEU A 261 0.10 -10.09 3.69
CA LEU A 261 -0.38 -11.12 2.74
C LEU A 261 0.15 -10.87 1.32
N ARG A 262 0.01 -9.63 0.84
CA ARG A 262 0.51 -9.23 -0.49
C ARG A 262 2.05 -9.28 -0.56
N HIS A 263 2.75 -8.87 0.48
CA HIS A 263 4.21 -8.97 0.54
C HIS A 263 4.66 -10.43 0.49
N THR A 264 3.94 -11.32 1.19
CA THR A 264 4.20 -12.78 1.14
C THR A 264 4.02 -13.34 -0.27
N PHE A 265 2.93 -12.97 -0.96
CA PHE A 265 2.73 -13.35 -2.36
C PHE A 265 3.91 -12.91 -3.24
N ALA A 266 4.31 -11.63 -3.15
CA ALA A 266 5.40 -11.10 -3.95
C ALA A 266 6.77 -11.73 -3.62
N THR A 267 7.01 -12.02 -2.33
CA THR A 267 8.26 -12.65 -1.88
C THR A 267 8.34 -14.10 -2.39
N ARG A 268 7.23 -14.86 -2.29
CA ARG A 268 7.19 -16.22 -2.82
C ARG A 268 7.40 -16.26 -4.34
N LEU A 269 6.77 -15.36 -5.10
CA LEU A 269 7.06 -15.24 -6.54
C LEU A 269 8.56 -15.02 -6.81
N ALA A 270 9.20 -14.15 -6.02
CA ALA A 270 10.64 -13.90 -6.17
C ALA A 270 11.49 -15.13 -5.78
N GLU A 271 11.08 -15.86 -4.74
CA GLU A 271 11.72 -17.13 -4.32
C GLU A 271 11.56 -18.22 -5.38
N ASP A 272 10.41 -18.31 -6.02
CA ASP A 272 10.08 -19.24 -7.10
C ASP A 272 10.74 -18.85 -8.44
N GLY A 273 11.36 -17.68 -8.52
CA GLY A 273 12.15 -17.25 -9.65
C GLY A 273 11.49 -16.29 -10.62
N ALA A 274 10.35 -15.73 -10.26
CA ALA A 274 9.74 -14.70 -11.07
C ALA A 274 10.65 -13.47 -11.21
N THR A 275 10.66 -12.91 -12.40
CA THR A 275 11.39 -11.68 -12.72
C THR A 275 10.71 -10.46 -12.12
N ALA A 276 11.44 -9.35 -11.97
CA ALA A 276 10.87 -8.09 -11.52
C ALA A 276 9.73 -7.59 -12.44
N SER A 277 9.82 -7.89 -13.75
CA SER A 277 8.77 -7.55 -14.72
C SER A 277 7.49 -8.35 -14.50
N GLU A 278 7.59 -9.64 -14.23
CA GLU A 278 6.43 -10.49 -13.92
C GLU A 278 5.78 -10.10 -12.60
N ILE A 279 6.59 -9.89 -11.56
CA ILE A 279 6.10 -9.38 -10.27
C ILE A 279 5.42 -8.02 -10.46
N MET A 280 6.00 -7.12 -11.26
CA MET A 280 5.42 -5.81 -11.55
C MET A 280 4.07 -5.93 -12.24
N ALA A 281 3.95 -6.80 -13.23
CA ALA A 281 2.71 -7.03 -13.97
C ALA A 281 1.60 -7.61 -13.08
N LEU A 282 1.91 -8.64 -12.29
CA LEU A 282 0.94 -9.29 -11.39
C LEU A 282 0.48 -8.35 -10.27
N LEU A 283 1.39 -7.58 -9.67
CA LEU A 283 1.07 -6.68 -8.57
C LEU A 283 0.54 -5.30 -9.02
N GLY A 284 0.71 -4.93 -10.28
CA GLY A 284 0.39 -3.58 -10.76
C GLY A 284 1.25 -2.52 -10.08
N HIS A 285 2.57 -2.73 -10.02
CA HIS A 285 3.51 -1.72 -9.54
C HIS A 285 3.73 -0.65 -10.60
N ALA A 286 3.87 0.61 -10.16
CA ALA A 286 4.12 1.73 -11.04
C ALA A 286 5.58 1.79 -11.55
N SER A 287 6.51 1.10 -10.86
CA SER A 287 7.93 1.06 -11.22
C SER A 287 8.53 -0.32 -10.98
N LEU A 288 9.49 -0.67 -11.83
CA LEU A 288 10.26 -1.91 -11.73
C LEU A 288 11.04 -1.98 -10.40
N ALA A 289 11.57 -0.85 -9.92
CA ALA A 289 12.29 -0.76 -8.65
C ALA A 289 11.48 -1.28 -7.45
N SER A 290 10.15 -1.08 -7.45
CA SER A 290 9.30 -1.61 -6.39
C SER A 290 9.23 -3.14 -6.39
N SER A 291 9.35 -3.77 -7.55
CA SER A 291 9.35 -5.23 -7.70
C SER A 291 10.75 -5.82 -7.45
N GLN A 292 11.80 -5.11 -7.88
CA GLN A 292 13.18 -5.49 -7.64
C GLN A 292 13.49 -5.64 -6.14
N ASN A 293 12.87 -4.81 -5.28
CA ASN A 293 13.04 -4.92 -3.82
C ASN A 293 12.68 -6.30 -3.26
N TYR A 294 11.74 -7.05 -3.88
CA TYR A 294 11.39 -8.41 -3.45
C TYR A 294 12.48 -9.41 -3.85
N ILE A 295 13.03 -9.29 -5.05
CA ILE A 295 14.13 -10.14 -5.52
C ILE A 295 15.38 -9.89 -4.68
N ASP A 296 15.72 -8.63 -4.43
CA ASP A 296 16.85 -8.25 -3.60
C ASP A 296 16.73 -8.80 -2.16
N ALA A 297 15.50 -8.82 -1.62
CA ALA A 297 15.22 -9.31 -0.28
C ALA A 297 15.44 -10.83 -0.14
N THR A 298 15.17 -11.61 -1.20
CA THR A 298 15.42 -13.07 -1.20
C THR A 298 16.91 -13.41 -1.26
N GLY A 299 17.75 -12.48 -1.72
CA GLY A 299 19.17 -12.69 -1.96
C GLY A 299 19.49 -13.75 -3.02
N ARG A 300 18.47 -14.20 -3.77
CA ARG A 300 18.59 -15.28 -4.75
C ARG A 300 19.57 -14.93 -5.87
N GLU A 301 19.44 -13.74 -6.47
CA GLU A 301 20.36 -13.30 -7.53
C GLU A 301 21.81 -13.22 -7.02
N ARG A 302 22.01 -12.73 -5.78
CA ARG A 302 23.33 -12.66 -5.17
C ARG A 302 23.92 -14.05 -4.92
N ARG A 303 23.09 -15.00 -4.43
CA ARG A 303 23.52 -16.39 -4.24
C ARG A 303 23.83 -17.06 -5.56
N ALA A 304 22.99 -16.88 -6.58
CA ALA A 304 23.23 -17.41 -7.92
C ALA A 304 24.51 -16.83 -8.54
N ALA A 305 24.72 -15.52 -8.43
CA ALA A 305 25.94 -14.85 -8.91
C ALA A 305 27.19 -15.35 -8.17
N ALA A 306 27.11 -15.52 -6.84
CA ALA A 306 28.21 -16.10 -6.08
C ALA A 306 28.49 -17.54 -6.48
N ALA A 307 27.48 -18.39 -6.63
CA ALA A 307 27.63 -19.79 -7.05
C ALA A 307 28.18 -19.94 -8.48
N ALA A 308 27.91 -18.98 -9.36
CA ALA A 308 28.44 -18.95 -10.73
C ALA A 308 29.94 -18.57 -10.80
N ASN A 309 30.55 -18.20 -9.68
CA ASN A 309 31.98 -17.89 -9.66
C ASN A 309 32.78 -19.14 -9.93
N ARG A 310 33.55 -19.10 -11.03
CA ARG A 310 34.37 -20.24 -11.52
C ARG A 310 35.32 -20.78 -10.47
N THR A 311 35.76 -19.97 -9.52
CA THR A 311 36.67 -20.37 -8.44
C THR A 311 36.03 -21.40 -7.49
N TYR A 312 34.70 -21.41 -7.32
CA TYR A 312 34.03 -22.43 -6.50
C TYR A 312 34.16 -23.84 -7.09
N ARG A 313 34.28 -24.00 -8.42
CA ARG A 313 34.51 -25.29 -9.04
C ARG A 313 35.88 -25.85 -8.63
N VAL A 314 36.90 -24.99 -8.65
CA VAL A 314 38.26 -25.39 -8.21
C VAL A 314 38.28 -25.71 -6.70
N LEU A 315 37.58 -24.94 -5.88
CA LEU A 315 37.44 -25.23 -4.44
C LEU A 315 36.71 -26.55 -4.19
N GLY A 316 35.71 -26.89 -5.02
CA GLY A 316 35.03 -28.19 -4.94
C GLY A 316 35.93 -29.36 -5.28
N GLU A 317 36.82 -29.24 -6.28
CA GLU A 317 37.82 -30.21 -6.62
C GLU A 317 38.84 -30.41 -5.48
N ILE A 318 39.26 -29.34 -4.83
CA ILE A 318 40.19 -29.40 -3.68
C ILE A 318 39.53 -30.03 -2.42
N ALA A 319 38.23 -29.74 -2.19
CA ALA A 319 37.52 -30.22 -1.00
C ALA A 319 36.99 -31.66 -1.16
N GLY A 320 36.85 -32.16 -2.37
CA GLY A 320 36.37 -33.52 -2.69
C GLY A 320 37.49 -34.56 -2.97
N GLY A 321 38.74 -34.15 -2.93
CA GLY A 321 39.91 -35.01 -2.96
C GLY A 321 40.47 -35.23 -1.51
#